data_41bfb4cb975aafeda1c722aa6385fb95
#
_entry.id   41bfb4cb975aafeda1c722aa6385fb95
#
_cell.length_a   1.000
_cell.length_b   1.000
_cell.length_c   1.000
_cell.angle_alpha   90.00
_cell.angle_beta   90.00
_cell.angle_gamma   90.00
#
_symmetry.space_group_name_H-M   'P 1'
#
loop_
_entity.id
_entity.type
_entity.pdbx_description
1 polymer ?
#
loop_
_entity_poly.entity_id
_entity_poly.type
_entity_poly.pdbx_seq_one_letter_code
_entity_poly.pdbx_strand_id
1 'polypeptide(L)'
;MGFVLGAGFVGLLIFGALSLAFFLTAISDCDRAHVSKPRTAAEQRALVLLKEWLSPAQLARFESYGHFEVIGSRTGKRYRIRYHRVVNIDELDERGAQVATWCFGPAGSLPRGDIMLAQKIALENDEDAALAIAIRHR
;
A
#
# COMPACT_ATOMS: atom_id res chain seq x y z
N MET A 1 14.60 -39.05 56.18
CA MET A 1 13.65 -39.28 55.09
C MET A 1 12.84 -38.00 54.91
N GLY A 2 13.08 -37.25 53.88
CA GLY A 2 12.36 -36.02 53.56
C GLY A 2 12.59 -35.70 52.09
N PHE A 3 11.56 -35.91 51.31
CA PHE A 3 11.52 -35.54 49.91
C PHE A 3 11.36 -34.02 49.80
N VAL A 4 12.25 -33.38 49.09
CA VAL A 4 12.05 -32.04 48.54
C VAL A 4 12.37 -32.10 47.07
N LEU A 5 11.33 -32.20 46.28
CA LEU A 5 11.26 -31.94 44.84
C LEU A 5 10.30 -30.76 44.72
N GLY A 6 10.59 -29.66 44.13
CA GLY A 6 11.10 -29.33 42.83
C GLY A 6 10.23 -28.19 42.37
N ALA A 7 10.55 -26.93 42.72
CA ALA A 7 9.90 -25.73 42.18
C ALA A 7 10.94 -24.96 41.41
N GLY A 8 11.00 -25.12 40.10
CA GLY A 8 12.03 -24.44 39.34
C GLY A 8 11.96 -24.56 37.81
N PHE A 9 10.78 -24.76 37.21
CA PHE A 9 10.74 -24.86 35.74
C PHE A 9 9.58 -24.14 35.04
N VAL A 10 8.80 -23.32 35.73
CA VAL A 10 7.67 -22.61 35.12
C VAL A 10 8.02 -21.15 34.76
N GLY A 11 9.13 -20.61 35.24
CA GLY A 11 9.48 -19.19 35.00
C GLY A 11 10.12 -18.86 33.68
N LEU A 12 10.61 -19.83 32.89
CA LEU A 12 11.40 -19.53 31.69
C LEU A 12 10.64 -19.44 30.36
N LEU A 13 9.38 -19.88 30.34
CA LEU A 13 8.58 -19.87 29.11
C LEU A 13 7.72 -18.61 28.92
N ILE A 14 7.54 -17.79 29.96
CA ILE A 14 6.71 -16.58 29.87
C ILE A 14 7.49 -15.39 29.29
N PHE A 15 8.80 -15.33 29.47
CA PHE A 15 9.62 -14.24 28.94
C PHE A 15 9.88 -14.32 27.41
N GLY A 16 9.81 -15.50 26.82
CA GLY A 16 10.04 -15.68 25.39
C GLY A 16 8.87 -15.25 24.52
N ALA A 17 7.65 -15.35 25.01
CA ALA A 17 6.44 -15.02 24.23
C ALA A 17 6.18 -13.50 24.16
N LEU A 18 6.53 -12.76 25.20
CA LEU A 18 6.40 -11.30 25.23
C LEU A 18 7.43 -10.58 24.34
N SER A 19 8.62 -11.15 24.16
CA SER A 19 9.66 -10.56 23.31
C SER A 19 9.33 -10.69 21.82
N LEU A 20 8.69 -11.79 21.41
CA LEU A 20 8.31 -12.03 20.01
C LEU A 20 7.11 -11.15 19.59
N ALA A 21 6.15 -10.93 20.50
CA ALA A 21 5.01 -10.06 20.26
C ALA A 21 5.46 -8.58 20.10
N PHE A 22 6.46 -8.14 20.85
CA PHE A 22 6.99 -6.76 20.75
C PHE A 22 7.79 -6.56 19.45
N PHE A 23 8.44 -7.60 18.93
CA PHE A 23 9.19 -7.52 17.66
C PHE A 23 8.26 -7.51 16.43
N LEU A 24 7.11 -8.18 16.50
CA LEU A 24 6.12 -8.19 15.41
C LEU A 24 5.33 -6.89 15.30
N THR A 25 5.18 -6.12 16.39
CA THR A 25 4.53 -4.80 16.35
C THR A 25 5.45 -3.69 15.85
N ALA A 26 6.78 -3.82 16.01
CA ALA A 26 7.74 -2.81 15.58
C ALA A 26 7.97 -2.78 14.06
N ILE A 27 7.63 -3.85 13.32
CA ILE A 27 7.77 -3.90 11.85
C ILE A 27 6.57 -3.26 11.14
N SER A 28 5.45 -3.12 11.84
CA SER A 28 4.22 -2.57 11.26
C SER A 28 4.17 -1.03 11.20
N ASP A 29 5.01 -0.32 11.94
CA ASP A 29 4.94 1.14 12.03
C ASP A 29 5.75 1.89 10.96
N CYS A 30 6.63 1.20 10.23
CA CYS A 30 7.46 1.85 9.22
C CYS A 30 6.73 2.11 7.88
N ASP A 31 5.55 1.53 7.66
CA ASP A 31 4.80 1.62 6.40
C ASP A 31 3.47 2.40 6.51
N ARG A 32 3.19 3.01 7.66
CA ARG A 32 2.08 3.96 7.81
C ARG A 32 2.43 5.29 7.18
N ALA A 33 2.38 5.33 5.85
CA ALA A 33 2.40 6.58 5.11
C ALA A 33 1.09 7.33 5.38
N HIS A 34 1.08 8.22 6.37
CA HIS A 34 -0.04 9.12 6.58
C HIS A 34 -0.35 9.87 5.28
N VAL A 35 -1.56 9.68 4.76
CA VAL A 35 -2.08 10.53 3.68
C VAL A 35 -2.06 11.96 4.22
N SER A 36 -1.17 12.80 3.70
CA SER A 36 -1.04 14.19 4.16
C SER A 36 -2.36 14.90 3.99
N LYS A 37 -2.72 15.73 4.97
CA LYS A 37 -3.93 16.54 4.91
C LYS A 37 -3.91 17.36 3.61
N PRO A 38 -4.98 17.33 2.79
CA PRO A 38 -5.05 18.08 1.55
C PRO A 38 -4.91 19.58 1.83
N ARG A 39 -4.08 20.26 1.03
CA ARG A 39 -3.75 21.67 1.21
C ARG A 39 -4.77 22.61 0.57
N THR A 40 -5.50 22.12 -0.42
CA THR A 40 -6.48 22.91 -1.17
C THR A 40 -7.86 22.24 -1.19
N ALA A 41 -8.89 23.03 -1.46
CA ALA A 41 -10.24 22.50 -1.64
C ALA A 41 -10.34 21.55 -2.86
N ALA A 42 -9.52 21.78 -3.90
CA ALA A 42 -9.44 20.90 -5.06
C ALA A 42 -8.86 19.53 -4.69
N GLU A 43 -7.75 19.51 -3.95
CA GLU A 43 -7.16 18.25 -3.44
C GLU A 43 -8.13 17.48 -2.54
N GLN A 44 -8.88 18.19 -1.71
CA GLN A 44 -9.87 17.56 -0.84
C GLN A 44 -11.00 16.90 -1.64
N ARG A 45 -11.56 17.59 -2.65
CA ARG A 45 -12.60 17.03 -3.52
C ARG A 45 -12.09 15.82 -4.31
N ALA A 46 -10.89 15.91 -4.88
CA ALA A 46 -10.25 14.82 -5.61
C ALA A 46 -10.02 13.59 -4.73
N LEU A 47 -9.64 13.80 -3.46
CA LEU A 47 -9.44 12.71 -2.50
C LEU A 47 -10.77 12.04 -2.11
N VAL A 48 -11.83 12.82 -1.94
CA VAL A 48 -13.18 12.27 -1.69
C VAL A 48 -13.62 11.43 -2.88
N LEU A 49 -13.52 11.96 -4.10
CA LEU A 49 -13.88 11.24 -5.32
C LEU A 49 -13.06 9.95 -5.48
N LEU A 50 -11.74 10.00 -5.29
CA LEU A 50 -10.91 8.79 -5.31
C LEU A 50 -11.44 7.73 -4.36
N LYS A 51 -11.73 8.09 -3.11
CA LYS A 51 -12.21 7.16 -2.08
C LYS A 51 -13.55 6.52 -2.43
N GLU A 52 -14.45 7.26 -3.09
CA GLU A 52 -15.74 6.74 -3.56
C GLU A 52 -15.59 5.66 -4.65
N TRP A 53 -14.51 5.72 -5.43
CA TRP A 53 -14.22 4.78 -6.51
C TRP A 53 -13.34 3.60 -6.11
N LEU A 54 -12.86 3.57 -4.88
CA LEU A 54 -12.10 2.43 -4.34
C LEU A 54 -13.06 1.35 -3.84
N SER A 55 -12.71 0.09 -4.09
CA SER A 55 -13.37 -1.03 -3.42
C SER A 55 -13.15 -0.96 -1.90
N PRO A 56 -13.97 -1.60 -1.07
CA PRO A 56 -13.77 -1.60 0.38
C PRO A 56 -12.36 -2.04 0.81
N ALA A 57 -11.78 -3.04 0.16
CA ALA A 57 -10.43 -3.53 0.42
C ALA A 57 -9.35 -2.51 0.00
N GLN A 58 -9.52 -1.87 -1.17
CA GLN A 58 -8.63 -0.82 -1.64
C GLN A 58 -8.69 0.41 -0.73
N LEU A 59 -9.89 0.81 -0.28
CA LEU A 59 -10.10 1.93 0.61
C LEU A 59 -9.42 1.71 1.96
N ALA A 60 -9.64 0.56 2.58
CA ALA A 60 -9.00 0.20 3.85
C ALA A 60 -7.46 0.26 3.76
N ARG A 61 -6.90 -0.25 2.65
CA ARG A 61 -5.46 -0.21 2.40
C ARG A 61 -4.96 1.21 2.15
N PHE A 62 -5.71 2.00 1.41
CA PHE A 62 -5.38 3.40 1.15
C PHE A 62 -5.37 4.25 2.43
N GLU A 63 -6.36 4.07 3.29
CA GLU A 63 -6.45 4.79 4.58
C GLU A 63 -5.35 4.38 5.56
N SER A 64 -4.96 3.10 5.55
CA SER A 64 -3.92 2.60 6.45
C SER A 64 -2.50 2.91 5.97
N TYR A 65 -2.24 2.86 4.64
CA TYR A 65 -0.89 2.86 4.09
C TYR A 65 -0.64 3.93 3.02
N GLY A 66 -1.65 4.71 2.61
CA GLY A 66 -1.53 5.72 1.57
C GLY A 66 -1.33 5.15 0.16
N HIS A 67 -1.70 3.89 -0.07
CA HIS A 67 -1.67 3.24 -1.37
C HIS A 67 -2.77 2.19 -1.49
N PHE A 68 -3.10 1.81 -2.72
CA PHE A 68 -3.96 0.68 -3.04
C PHE A 68 -3.42 -0.09 -4.25
N GLU A 69 -3.94 -1.30 -4.46
CA GLU A 69 -3.53 -2.14 -5.57
C GLU A 69 -4.67 -2.30 -6.58
N VAL A 70 -4.29 -2.38 -7.86
CA VAL A 70 -5.17 -2.66 -8.99
C VAL A 70 -4.63 -3.84 -9.77
N ILE A 71 -5.52 -4.50 -10.51
CA ILE A 71 -5.16 -5.62 -11.40
C ILE A 71 -5.21 -5.12 -12.83
N GLY A 72 -4.13 -5.32 -13.57
CA GLY A 72 -4.06 -4.98 -14.98
C GLY A 72 -5.06 -5.79 -15.79
N SER A 73 -5.82 -5.11 -16.66
CA SER A 73 -6.93 -5.70 -17.39
C SER A 73 -6.53 -6.81 -18.36
N ARG A 74 -5.31 -6.76 -18.91
CA ARG A 74 -4.82 -7.73 -19.89
C ARG A 74 -3.92 -8.80 -19.28
N THR A 75 -2.97 -8.40 -18.44
CA THR A 75 -1.93 -9.32 -17.94
C THR A 75 -2.28 -9.95 -16.61
N GLY A 76 -3.24 -9.40 -15.87
CA GLY A 76 -3.53 -9.81 -14.49
C GLY A 76 -2.44 -9.43 -13.50
N LYS A 77 -1.42 -8.68 -13.90
CA LYS A 77 -0.38 -8.18 -13.00
C LYS A 77 -0.94 -7.24 -11.96
N ARG A 78 -0.31 -7.19 -10.81
CA ARG A 78 -0.67 -6.27 -9.75
C ARG A 78 0.14 -4.99 -9.84
N TYR A 79 -0.54 -3.86 -9.73
CA TYR A 79 0.06 -2.53 -9.67
C TYR A 79 -0.35 -1.84 -8.38
N ARG A 80 0.64 -1.31 -7.64
CA ARG A 80 0.41 -0.53 -6.41
C ARG A 80 0.52 0.93 -6.72
N ILE A 81 -0.55 1.70 -6.52
CA ILE A 81 -0.61 3.15 -6.74
C ILE A 81 -0.45 3.87 -5.41
N ARG A 82 0.57 4.73 -5.29
CA ARG A 82 0.97 5.42 -4.06
C ARG A 82 0.63 6.90 -4.09
N TYR A 83 0.13 7.42 -2.97
CA TYR A 83 -0.27 8.83 -2.86
C TYR A 83 0.91 9.81 -2.82
N HIS A 84 2.02 9.44 -2.18
CA HIS A 84 3.12 10.38 -1.85
C HIS A 84 4.28 10.42 -2.85
N ARG A 85 4.23 9.70 -3.95
CA ARG A 85 5.32 9.63 -4.93
C ARG A 85 4.93 10.29 -6.25
N VAL A 86 5.91 10.87 -6.95
CA VAL A 86 5.76 11.36 -8.33
C VAL A 86 5.74 10.17 -9.28
N VAL A 87 6.72 9.28 -9.19
CA VAL A 87 6.73 7.97 -9.85
C VAL A 87 6.00 7.03 -8.89
N ASN A 88 4.70 6.85 -9.10
CA ASN A 88 3.81 6.38 -8.05
C ASN A 88 3.17 5.01 -8.29
N ILE A 89 3.48 4.34 -9.42
CA ILE A 89 2.93 3.03 -9.75
C ILE A 89 4.04 1.99 -9.69
N ASP A 90 3.95 1.05 -8.74
CA ASP A 90 4.84 -0.08 -8.63
C ASP A 90 4.18 -1.32 -9.27
N GLU A 91 4.84 -1.93 -10.25
CA GLU A 91 4.50 -3.28 -10.75
C GLU A 91 5.03 -4.30 -9.75
N LEU A 92 4.18 -5.24 -9.33
CA LEU A 92 4.49 -6.23 -8.31
C LEU A 92 4.57 -7.64 -8.90
N ASP A 93 5.48 -8.45 -8.37
CA ASP A 93 5.51 -9.88 -8.63
C ASP A 93 4.44 -10.64 -7.82
N GLU A 94 4.40 -11.96 -7.96
CA GLU A 94 3.47 -12.83 -7.24
C GLU A 94 3.64 -12.76 -5.71
N ARG A 95 4.83 -12.43 -5.24
CA ARG A 95 5.17 -12.30 -3.81
C ARG A 95 4.87 -10.90 -3.26
N GLY A 96 4.46 -9.95 -4.14
CA GLY A 96 4.21 -8.55 -3.77
C GLY A 96 5.47 -7.69 -3.73
N ALA A 97 6.60 -8.19 -4.24
CA ALA A 97 7.81 -7.40 -4.38
C ALA A 97 7.74 -6.52 -5.64
N GLN A 98 8.27 -5.30 -5.54
CA GLN A 98 8.35 -4.37 -6.66
C GLN A 98 9.37 -4.84 -7.69
N VAL A 99 8.96 -5.00 -8.94
CA VAL A 99 9.83 -5.41 -10.07
C VAL A 99 10.07 -4.28 -11.08
N ALA A 100 9.18 -3.31 -11.14
CA ALA A 100 9.33 -2.10 -11.94
C ALA A 100 8.52 -0.97 -11.35
N THR A 101 8.82 0.26 -11.77
CA THR A 101 8.03 1.44 -11.41
C THR A 101 7.62 2.17 -12.67
N TRP A 102 6.40 2.70 -12.67
CA TRP A 102 5.83 3.39 -13.81
C TRP A 102 5.32 4.77 -13.40
N CYS A 103 5.33 5.70 -14.35
CA CYS A 103 4.77 7.02 -14.21
C CYS A 103 3.98 7.39 -15.45
N PHE A 104 2.70 7.64 -15.30
CA PHE A 104 1.85 8.26 -16.31
C PHE A 104 0.70 8.99 -15.62
N GLY A 105 0.08 9.91 -16.32
CA GLY A 105 -1.08 10.63 -15.83
C GLY A 105 -1.63 11.59 -16.88
N PRO A 106 -2.81 12.18 -16.62
CA PRO A 106 -3.37 13.19 -17.48
C PRO A 106 -2.43 14.41 -17.59
N ALA A 107 -2.49 15.09 -18.73
CA ALA A 107 -1.74 16.32 -18.92
C ALA A 107 -2.25 17.44 -17.99
N GLY A 108 -1.34 18.27 -17.51
CA GLY A 108 -1.65 19.43 -16.68
C GLY A 108 -1.37 19.22 -15.19
N SER A 109 -1.61 20.29 -14.41
CA SER A 109 -1.45 20.25 -12.94
C SER A 109 -2.79 19.86 -12.29
N LEU A 110 -2.98 18.57 -12.08
CA LEU A 110 -4.18 18.02 -11.44
C LEU A 110 -3.92 17.68 -9.98
N PRO A 111 -4.97 17.69 -9.14
CA PRO A 111 -4.92 17.14 -7.80
C PRO A 111 -4.51 15.67 -7.83
N ARG A 112 -3.77 15.25 -6.82
CA ARG A 112 -3.21 13.89 -6.77
C ARG A 112 -4.26 12.78 -6.77
N GLY A 113 -5.40 13.02 -6.12
CA GLY A 113 -6.53 12.08 -6.13
C GLY A 113 -7.07 11.82 -7.54
N ASP A 114 -7.17 12.85 -8.37
CA ASP A 114 -7.65 12.72 -9.75
C ASP A 114 -6.65 11.93 -10.62
N ILE A 115 -5.35 12.18 -10.43
CA ILE A 115 -4.28 11.44 -11.11
C ILE A 115 -4.36 9.95 -10.76
N MET A 116 -4.47 9.62 -9.48
CA MET A 116 -4.54 8.22 -9.00
C MET A 116 -5.81 7.52 -9.49
N LEU A 117 -6.94 8.22 -9.53
CA LEU A 117 -8.18 7.69 -10.06
C LEU A 117 -8.07 7.41 -11.56
N ALA A 118 -7.50 8.32 -12.33
CA ALA A 118 -7.24 8.12 -13.75
C ALA A 118 -6.30 6.92 -14.00
N GLN A 119 -5.25 6.78 -13.20
CA GLN A 119 -4.32 5.64 -13.26
C GLN A 119 -5.02 4.31 -12.96
N LYS A 120 -5.87 4.27 -11.91
CA LYS A 120 -6.70 3.10 -11.59
C LYS A 120 -7.57 2.71 -12.77
N ILE A 121 -8.35 3.65 -13.30
CA ILE A 121 -9.27 3.41 -14.41
C ILE A 121 -8.52 2.91 -15.64
N ALA A 122 -7.40 3.53 -15.99
CA ALA A 122 -6.60 3.16 -17.15
C ALA A 122 -6.05 1.73 -17.04
N LEU A 123 -5.45 1.36 -15.92
CA LEU A 123 -4.89 0.01 -15.73
C LEU A 123 -5.97 -1.08 -15.67
N GLU A 124 -7.12 -0.80 -15.06
CA GLU A 124 -8.22 -1.76 -14.93
C GLU A 124 -9.03 -1.93 -16.22
N ASN A 125 -9.01 -0.96 -17.15
CA ASN A 125 -9.81 -1.02 -18.39
C ASN A 125 -8.96 -1.22 -19.66
N ASP A 126 -7.79 -0.58 -19.76
CA ASP A 126 -6.91 -0.65 -20.93
C ASP A 126 -5.44 -0.54 -20.49
N GLU A 127 -4.94 -1.62 -19.91
CA GLU A 127 -3.57 -1.73 -19.42
C GLU A 127 -2.54 -1.42 -20.50
N ASP A 128 -2.78 -1.91 -21.74
CA ASP A 128 -1.83 -1.73 -22.84
C ASP A 128 -1.71 -0.26 -23.24
N ALA A 129 -2.82 0.44 -23.41
CA ALA A 129 -2.78 1.86 -23.71
C ALA A 129 -2.16 2.68 -22.56
N ALA A 130 -2.45 2.32 -21.32
CA ALA A 130 -1.86 2.96 -20.14
C ALA A 130 -0.33 2.81 -20.12
N LEU A 131 0.17 1.60 -20.33
CA LEU A 131 1.60 1.31 -20.31
C LEU A 131 2.34 1.83 -21.56
N ALA A 132 1.66 1.96 -22.70
CA ALA A 132 2.24 2.53 -23.93
C ALA A 132 2.65 4.00 -23.78
N ILE A 133 1.95 4.77 -22.94
CA ILE A 133 2.27 6.17 -22.65
C ILE A 133 3.09 6.35 -21.37
N ALA A 134 3.27 5.28 -20.60
CA ALA A 134 3.95 5.33 -19.31
C ALA A 134 5.48 5.36 -19.46
N ILE A 135 6.14 6.11 -18.59
CA ILE A 135 7.60 6.08 -18.44
C ILE A 135 7.93 4.98 -17.43
N ARG A 136 8.72 4.00 -17.87
CA ARG A 136 9.20 2.92 -17.01
C ARG A 136 10.52 3.30 -16.36
N HIS A 137 10.58 3.14 -15.04
CA HIS A 137 11.80 3.28 -14.25
C HIS A 137 12.22 1.89 -13.72
N ARG A 138 13.51 1.64 -13.74
CA ARG A 138 14.13 0.41 -13.22
C ARG A 138 14.70 0.64 -11.84
#